data_0178854995504cd390de51135d9dd6be
#
_entry.id   0178854995504cd390de51135d9dd6be
#
_cell.length_a   1.000
_cell.length_b   1.000
_cell.length_c   1.000
_cell.angle_alpha   90.00
_cell.angle_beta   90.00
_cell.angle_gamma   90.00
#
_symmetry.space_group_name_H-M   'P 1'
#
loop_
_entity.id
_entity.type
_entity.pdbx_description
1 polymer ?
#
loop_
_entity_poly.entity_id
_entity_poly.type
_entity_poly.pdbx_seq_one_letter_code
_entity_poly.pdbx_strand_id
1 'polypeptide(L)'
;MMKNKIKIALCQMDIDPDFNKNVSNAIDMINKAAQKGAKIVMLPEIFISPYDVRRFKKIAINDKDPLIKTFSELSLKKKMMIVAGSVVERSGRNLYNTSFIFEKGRLIGKYRKTHLFDVDIKGKITFQESSVFKPGNIAKTFNTSFGKIGVVICFDLRFPEMVRSLAKQGAKMIFAPAAFSHITGPLHWELIVRARAMDSQSFVFACSPALNKKYSYQAWGHSAIVDPYGVVVNMLGFKSGILCEEINLNLVEKVRKEIPIL
;
A
#
# COMPACT_ATOMS: atom_id res chain seq x y z
N MET A 1 19.88 21.86 8.43
CA MET A 1 19.50 20.49 8.84
C MET A 1 18.17 20.15 8.19
N MET A 2 18.12 19.29 7.16
CA MET A 2 16.85 18.83 6.59
C MET A 2 16.06 18.12 7.67
N LYS A 3 14.80 18.52 7.86
CA LYS A 3 13.88 17.89 8.81
C LYS A 3 13.62 16.45 8.36
N ASN A 4 14.36 15.48 8.91
CA ASN A 4 14.16 14.04 8.65
C ASN A 4 12.84 13.51 9.28
N LYS A 5 11.99 14.41 9.76
CA LYS A 5 10.66 14.11 10.26
C LYS A 5 9.62 14.30 9.18
N ILE A 6 8.81 13.26 8.95
CA ILE A 6 7.82 13.22 7.88
C ILE A 6 6.50 12.71 8.48
N LYS A 7 5.42 13.45 8.28
CA LYS A 7 4.08 12.99 8.66
C LYS A 7 3.47 12.19 7.52
N ILE A 8 3.06 10.95 7.81
CA ILE A 8 2.53 9.98 6.85
C ILE A 8 1.12 9.56 7.27
N ALA A 9 0.23 9.41 6.31
CA ALA A 9 -1.14 8.96 6.53
C ALA A 9 -1.45 7.68 5.76
N LEU A 10 -2.11 6.73 6.42
CA LEU A 10 -2.72 5.54 5.84
C LEU A 10 -4.23 5.68 5.89
N CYS A 11 -4.88 5.56 4.74
CA CYS A 11 -6.33 5.69 4.61
C CYS A 11 -6.98 4.30 4.60
N GLN A 12 -7.39 3.80 5.76
CA GLN A 12 -8.17 2.57 5.88
C GLN A 12 -9.60 2.82 5.43
N MET A 13 -9.88 2.58 4.16
CA MET A 13 -11.15 2.89 3.51
C MET A 13 -12.20 1.82 3.79
N ASP A 14 -13.46 2.22 3.95
CA ASP A 14 -14.59 1.36 3.69
C ASP A 14 -14.85 1.32 2.17
N ILE A 15 -14.99 0.14 1.60
CA ILE A 15 -15.10 -0.06 0.16
C ILE A 15 -16.53 -0.33 -0.23
N ASP A 16 -17.04 0.43 -1.21
CA ASP A 16 -18.38 0.33 -1.80
C ASP A 16 -18.33 -0.45 -3.13
N PRO A 17 -19.42 -1.10 -3.58
CA PRO A 17 -19.49 -1.65 -4.94
C PRO A 17 -19.39 -0.62 -6.06
N ASP A 18 -19.71 0.65 -5.77
CA ASP A 18 -19.67 1.75 -6.72
C ASP A 18 -18.25 2.33 -6.80
N PHE A 19 -17.66 2.30 -8.01
CA PHE A 19 -16.36 2.85 -8.32
C PHE A 19 -16.23 4.35 -7.96
N ASN A 20 -17.23 5.16 -8.34
CA ASN A 20 -17.18 6.60 -8.15
C ASN A 20 -17.26 6.98 -6.67
N LYS A 21 -18.05 6.25 -5.88
CA LYS A 21 -18.09 6.43 -4.42
C LYS A 21 -16.73 6.14 -3.79
N ASN A 22 -16.04 5.10 -4.22
CA ASN A 22 -14.71 4.78 -3.71
C ASN A 22 -13.69 5.86 -4.08
N VAL A 23 -13.72 6.36 -5.32
CA VAL A 23 -12.85 7.45 -5.76
C VAL A 23 -13.13 8.73 -4.96
N SER A 24 -14.39 9.09 -4.78
CA SER A 24 -14.79 10.25 -3.96
C SER A 24 -14.32 10.11 -2.51
N ASN A 25 -14.53 8.94 -1.89
CA ASN A 25 -14.08 8.65 -0.54
C ASN A 25 -12.55 8.71 -0.42
N ALA A 26 -11.82 8.18 -1.39
CA ALA A 26 -10.36 8.27 -1.42
C ALA A 26 -9.88 9.74 -1.45
N ILE A 27 -10.48 10.57 -2.30
CA ILE A 27 -10.17 12.01 -2.39
C ILE A 27 -10.47 12.71 -1.07
N ASP A 28 -11.61 12.42 -0.44
CA ASP A 28 -11.99 13.00 0.85
C ASP A 28 -11.01 12.61 1.96
N MET A 29 -10.60 11.33 2.02
CA MET A 29 -9.62 10.87 3.00
C MET A 29 -8.23 11.51 2.76
N ILE A 30 -7.80 11.66 1.51
CA ILE A 30 -6.56 12.39 1.16
C ILE A 30 -6.66 13.85 1.60
N ASN A 31 -7.79 14.53 1.38
CA ASN A 31 -8.01 15.89 1.84
C ASN A 31 -7.91 16.01 3.36
N LYS A 32 -8.54 15.09 4.10
CA LYS A 32 -8.46 15.02 5.58
C LYS A 32 -7.04 14.73 6.06
N ALA A 33 -6.30 13.85 5.37
CA ALA A 33 -4.89 13.58 5.68
C ALA A 33 -4.02 14.83 5.47
N ALA A 34 -4.25 15.59 4.39
CA ALA A 34 -3.57 16.86 4.14
C ALA A 34 -3.85 17.90 5.24
N GLN A 35 -5.11 18.00 5.72
CA GLN A 35 -5.49 18.88 6.85
C GLN A 35 -4.77 18.50 8.16
N LYS A 36 -4.48 17.20 8.37
CA LYS A 36 -3.67 16.70 9.48
C LYS A 36 -2.16 16.96 9.29
N GLY A 37 -1.75 17.56 8.17
CA GLY A 37 -0.37 17.90 7.84
C GLY A 37 0.45 16.77 7.23
N ALA A 38 -0.18 15.68 6.79
CA ALA A 38 0.51 14.59 6.11
C ALA A 38 1.23 15.09 4.84
N LYS A 39 2.44 14.58 4.63
CA LYS A 39 3.25 14.83 3.42
C LYS A 39 3.23 13.64 2.47
N ILE A 40 2.89 12.48 2.98
CA ILE A 40 2.72 11.25 2.22
C ILE A 40 1.38 10.63 2.64
N VAL A 41 0.62 10.14 1.68
CA VAL A 41 -0.61 9.40 1.94
C VAL A 41 -0.62 8.11 1.13
N MET A 42 -1.15 7.04 1.72
CA MET A 42 -1.34 5.75 1.04
C MET A 42 -2.79 5.28 1.14
N LEU A 43 -3.31 4.77 0.03
CA LEU A 43 -4.60 4.08 -0.09
C LEU A 43 -4.40 2.56 -0.04
N PRO A 44 -5.42 1.75 0.27
CA PRO A 44 -5.31 0.29 0.34
C PRO A 44 -5.30 -0.39 -1.04
N GLU A 45 -5.08 -1.69 -1.07
CA GLU A 45 -5.11 -2.52 -2.29
C GLU A 45 -6.52 -2.55 -2.90
N ILE A 46 -6.60 -2.40 -4.24
CA ILE A 46 -7.84 -2.37 -5.05
C ILE A 46 -8.91 -1.45 -4.41
N PHE A 47 -8.48 -0.25 -3.99
CA PHE A 47 -9.36 0.68 -3.27
C PHE A 47 -10.60 1.14 -4.05
N ILE A 48 -10.65 0.86 -5.35
CA ILE A 48 -11.75 1.26 -6.24
C ILE A 48 -12.93 0.27 -6.28
N SER A 49 -12.80 -0.91 -5.63
CA SER A 49 -13.82 -1.95 -5.67
C SER A 49 -13.64 -2.97 -4.53
N PRO A 50 -14.71 -3.67 -4.12
CA PRO A 50 -14.57 -4.90 -3.36
C PRO A 50 -13.61 -5.89 -4.05
N TYR A 51 -12.87 -6.67 -3.25
CA TYR A 51 -11.86 -7.61 -3.73
C TYR A 51 -12.54 -8.87 -4.29
N ASP A 52 -13.02 -8.77 -5.54
CA ASP A 52 -13.77 -9.81 -6.24
C ASP A 52 -13.30 -9.90 -7.70
N VAL A 53 -12.67 -11.02 -8.07
CA VAL A 53 -12.11 -11.26 -9.41
C VAL A 53 -13.14 -11.08 -10.54
N ARG A 54 -14.44 -11.33 -10.25
CA ARG A 54 -15.53 -11.18 -11.24
C ARG A 54 -15.76 -9.72 -11.64
N ARG A 55 -15.35 -8.78 -10.79
CA ARG A 55 -15.51 -7.34 -11.00
C ARG A 55 -14.34 -6.72 -11.75
N PHE A 56 -13.14 -7.28 -11.63
CA PHE A 56 -11.88 -6.65 -12.03
C PHE A 56 -11.83 -6.25 -13.51
N LYS A 57 -12.36 -7.08 -14.42
CA LYS A 57 -12.42 -6.73 -15.86
C LYS A 57 -13.23 -5.46 -16.14
N LYS A 58 -14.30 -5.20 -15.37
CA LYS A 58 -15.22 -4.07 -15.57
C LYS A 58 -14.68 -2.76 -15.02
N ILE A 59 -13.89 -2.82 -13.95
CA ILE A 59 -13.35 -1.65 -13.25
C ILE A 59 -11.92 -1.31 -13.66
N ALA A 60 -11.36 -2.04 -14.62
CA ALA A 60 -9.97 -1.86 -15.04
C ALA A 60 -9.77 -0.51 -15.72
N ILE A 61 -8.83 0.26 -15.22
CA ILE A 61 -8.40 1.54 -15.77
C ILE A 61 -7.13 1.37 -16.62
N ASN A 62 -6.85 2.30 -17.50
CA ASN A 62 -5.58 2.38 -18.23
C ASN A 62 -4.79 3.64 -17.83
N ASP A 63 -3.61 3.82 -18.39
CA ASP A 63 -2.71 4.94 -18.08
C ASP A 63 -3.23 6.33 -18.52
N LYS A 64 -4.29 6.36 -19.33
CA LYS A 64 -4.97 7.59 -19.78
C LYS A 64 -6.27 7.86 -19.01
N ASP A 65 -6.60 7.01 -18.05
CA ASP A 65 -7.84 7.16 -17.25
C ASP A 65 -7.84 8.49 -16.48
N PRO A 66 -8.98 9.19 -16.40
CA PRO A 66 -9.11 10.44 -15.64
C PRO A 66 -8.65 10.34 -14.19
N LEU A 67 -8.72 9.16 -13.57
CA LEU A 67 -8.25 8.92 -12.22
C LEU A 67 -6.74 9.22 -12.06
N ILE A 68 -5.92 8.86 -13.06
CA ILE A 68 -4.48 9.14 -13.07
C ILE A 68 -4.22 10.65 -13.03
N LYS A 69 -4.94 11.42 -13.87
CA LYS A 69 -4.87 12.88 -13.89
C LYS A 69 -5.32 13.47 -12.55
N THR A 70 -6.44 12.99 -12.01
CA THR A 70 -7.01 13.45 -10.74
C THR A 70 -6.01 13.32 -9.60
N PHE A 71 -5.36 12.16 -9.43
CA PHE A 71 -4.37 11.97 -8.36
C PHE A 71 -3.08 12.76 -8.61
N SER A 72 -2.68 12.93 -9.88
CA SER A 72 -1.56 13.79 -10.23
C SER A 72 -1.80 15.23 -9.77
N GLU A 73 -2.93 15.82 -10.18
CA GLU A 73 -3.34 17.17 -9.80
C GLU A 73 -3.51 17.33 -8.28
N LEU A 74 -4.10 16.32 -7.62
CA LEU A 74 -4.27 16.31 -6.16
C LEU A 74 -2.92 16.33 -5.44
N SER A 75 -1.93 15.58 -5.94
CA SER A 75 -0.57 15.56 -5.38
C SER A 75 0.10 16.94 -5.44
N LEU A 76 -0.13 17.69 -6.53
CA LEU A 76 0.36 19.07 -6.68
C LEU A 76 -0.39 20.02 -5.74
N LYS A 77 -1.72 20.01 -5.80
CA LYS A 77 -2.59 20.90 -5.01
C LYS A 77 -2.35 20.75 -3.51
N LYS A 78 -2.15 19.52 -3.03
CA LYS A 78 -1.93 19.23 -1.59
C LYS A 78 -0.44 19.23 -1.20
N LYS A 79 0.48 19.39 -2.16
CA LYS A 79 1.94 19.34 -1.93
C LYS A 79 2.35 18.09 -1.16
N MET A 80 1.86 16.93 -1.61
CA MET A 80 2.10 15.63 -0.98
C MET A 80 2.38 14.53 -2.01
N MET A 81 3.08 13.50 -1.56
CA MET A 81 3.19 12.25 -2.31
C MET A 81 1.96 11.38 -2.04
N ILE A 82 1.41 10.77 -3.08
CA ILE A 82 0.28 9.85 -3.01
C ILE A 82 0.73 8.49 -3.53
N VAL A 83 0.70 7.47 -2.66
CA VAL A 83 0.77 6.07 -3.07
C VAL A 83 -0.68 5.63 -3.27
N ALA A 84 -1.13 5.64 -4.52
CA ALA A 84 -2.51 5.32 -4.88
C ALA A 84 -2.71 3.80 -4.86
N GLY A 85 -2.70 3.28 -3.66
CA GLY A 85 -2.91 1.93 -3.18
C GLY A 85 -2.52 0.89 -4.19
N SER A 86 -3.50 0.10 -4.63
CA SER A 86 -3.51 -0.43 -5.98
C SER A 86 -4.88 -0.31 -6.63
N VAL A 87 -4.88 -0.43 -7.95
CA VAL A 87 -6.06 -0.50 -8.79
C VAL A 87 -5.88 -1.62 -9.81
N VAL A 88 -6.96 -1.99 -10.48
CA VAL A 88 -6.91 -2.88 -11.63
C VAL A 88 -6.43 -2.10 -12.85
N GLU A 89 -5.19 -2.32 -13.29
CA GLU A 89 -4.62 -1.70 -14.49
C GLU A 89 -4.86 -2.59 -15.71
N ARG A 90 -5.36 -1.99 -16.80
CA ARG A 90 -5.39 -2.61 -18.12
C ARG A 90 -4.20 -2.13 -18.96
N SER A 91 -3.39 -3.07 -19.42
CA SER A 91 -2.27 -2.79 -20.33
C SER A 91 -2.31 -3.78 -21.50
N GLY A 92 -2.71 -3.30 -22.66
CA GLY A 92 -3.05 -4.14 -23.80
C GLY A 92 -4.20 -5.10 -23.46
N ARG A 93 -3.98 -6.41 -23.66
CA ARG A 93 -4.96 -7.47 -23.34
C ARG A 93 -4.90 -7.95 -21.89
N ASN A 94 -3.90 -7.54 -21.14
CA ASN A 94 -3.63 -8.03 -19.78
C ASN A 94 -4.16 -7.08 -18.71
N LEU A 95 -4.49 -7.66 -17.56
CA LEU A 95 -4.81 -6.95 -16.34
C LEU A 95 -3.69 -7.14 -15.30
N TYR A 96 -3.44 -6.11 -14.50
CA TYR A 96 -2.44 -6.09 -13.43
C TYR A 96 -3.02 -5.46 -12.19
N ASN A 97 -2.59 -5.94 -11.03
CA ASN A 97 -2.81 -5.28 -9.75
C ASN A 97 -1.67 -4.26 -9.57
N THR A 98 -1.96 -2.97 -9.67
CA THR A 98 -0.94 -1.92 -9.86
C THR A 98 -1.09 -0.78 -8.88
N SER A 99 0.00 -0.46 -8.17
CA SER A 99 0.15 0.75 -7.37
C SER A 99 0.77 1.86 -8.21
N PHE A 100 0.16 3.05 -8.18
CA PHE A 100 0.68 4.26 -8.84
C PHE A 100 1.22 5.23 -7.78
N ILE A 101 2.34 5.88 -8.08
CA ILE A 101 3.00 6.83 -7.18
C ILE A 101 2.99 8.22 -7.82
N PHE A 102 2.34 9.18 -7.16
CA PHE A 102 2.23 10.57 -7.63
C PHE A 102 2.95 11.53 -6.70
N GLU A 103 3.67 12.48 -7.27
CA GLU A 103 4.32 13.55 -6.54
C GLU A 103 4.45 14.79 -7.41
N LYS A 104 4.21 15.99 -6.84
CA LYS A 104 4.39 17.28 -7.52
C LYS A 104 3.67 17.37 -8.87
N GLY A 105 2.46 16.83 -8.98
CA GLY A 105 1.67 16.85 -10.20
C GLY A 105 2.10 15.85 -11.27
N ARG A 106 2.91 14.85 -10.92
CA ARG A 106 3.43 13.85 -11.86
C ARG A 106 3.23 12.44 -11.36
N LEU A 107 2.96 11.53 -12.26
CA LEU A 107 3.12 10.10 -12.04
C LEU A 107 4.63 9.80 -12.07
N ILE A 108 5.24 9.53 -10.90
CA ILE A 108 6.68 9.25 -10.79
C ILE A 108 7.01 7.78 -11.00
N GLY A 109 6.04 6.91 -10.88
CA GLY A 109 6.21 5.49 -11.16
C GLY A 109 4.99 4.66 -10.87
N LYS A 110 5.07 3.39 -11.27
CA LYS A 110 4.08 2.36 -10.95
C LYS A 110 4.76 1.05 -10.61
N TYR A 111 4.14 0.29 -9.72
CA TYR A 111 4.54 -1.06 -9.34
C TYR A 111 3.38 -2.02 -9.62
N ARG A 112 3.63 -3.09 -10.35
CA ARG A 112 2.70 -4.20 -10.60
C ARG A 112 3.02 -5.34 -9.65
N LYS A 113 2.04 -5.84 -8.93
CA LYS A 113 2.16 -6.96 -7.99
C LYS A 113 2.87 -8.14 -8.63
N THR A 114 3.94 -8.60 -8.01
CA THR A 114 4.77 -9.68 -8.53
C THR A 114 4.25 -11.04 -8.09
N HIS A 115 3.86 -11.17 -6.83
CA HIS A 115 3.35 -12.43 -6.28
C HIS A 115 1.82 -12.35 -6.17
N LEU A 116 1.14 -13.09 -7.02
CA LEU A 116 -0.32 -13.12 -7.06
C LEU A 116 -0.85 -13.98 -5.90
N PHE A 117 -2.01 -13.59 -5.38
CA PHE A 117 -2.65 -14.25 -4.25
C PHE A 117 -3.45 -15.47 -4.74
N ASP A 118 -2.76 -16.60 -4.88
CA ASP A 118 -3.35 -17.90 -5.18
C ASP A 118 -3.25 -18.77 -3.94
N VAL A 119 -4.38 -19.03 -3.29
CA VAL A 119 -4.46 -19.80 -2.04
C VAL A 119 -5.65 -20.75 -2.05
N ASP A 120 -5.45 -21.90 -1.46
CA ASP A 120 -6.50 -22.86 -1.18
C ASP A 120 -6.36 -23.38 0.26
N ILE A 121 -7.17 -22.82 1.18
CA ILE A 121 -7.24 -23.24 2.55
C ILE A 121 -8.57 -23.97 2.73
N LYS A 122 -8.54 -25.30 2.73
CA LYS A 122 -9.73 -26.17 2.79
C LYS A 122 -10.74 -25.70 3.84
N GLY A 123 -11.98 -25.53 3.40
CA GLY A 123 -13.10 -25.09 4.25
C GLY A 123 -13.06 -23.63 4.72
N LYS A 124 -12.07 -22.84 4.30
CA LYS A 124 -11.91 -21.43 4.73
C LYS A 124 -11.89 -20.44 3.57
N ILE A 125 -10.93 -20.56 2.67
CA ILE A 125 -10.79 -19.64 1.53
C ILE A 125 -10.08 -20.30 0.37
N THR A 126 -10.68 -20.22 -0.82
CA THR A 126 -10.04 -20.47 -2.10
C THR A 126 -10.09 -19.19 -2.91
N PHE A 127 -8.92 -18.70 -3.33
CA PHE A 127 -8.82 -17.49 -4.13
C PHE A 127 -7.69 -17.64 -5.15
N GLN A 128 -7.98 -17.28 -6.40
CA GLN A 128 -7.03 -17.42 -7.51
C GLN A 128 -6.92 -16.10 -8.28
N GLU A 129 -6.00 -15.25 -7.85
CA GLU A 129 -5.76 -13.94 -8.46
C GLU A 129 -5.18 -14.08 -9.87
N SER A 130 -4.38 -15.13 -10.12
CA SER A 130 -3.79 -15.47 -11.42
C SER A 130 -4.82 -15.79 -12.50
N SER A 131 -6.05 -16.11 -12.13
CA SER A 131 -7.15 -16.31 -13.09
C SER A 131 -7.51 -15.04 -13.87
N VAL A 132 -7.14 -13.87 -13.35
CA VAL A 132 -7.48 -12.56 -13.93
C VAL A 132 -6.24 -11.69 -14.17
N PHE A 133 -5.27 -11.68 -13.26
CA PHE A 133 -4.09 -10.84 -13.36
C PHE A 133 -2.89 -11.57 -13.95
N LYS A 134 -2.04 -10.79 -14.61
CA LYS A 134 -0.66 -11.17 -14.90
C LYS A 134 0.27 -10.61 -13.81
N PRO A 135 1.30 -11.36 -13.41
CA PRO A 135 2.28 -10.85 -12.46
C PRO A 135 3.10 -9.70 -13.06
N GLY A 136 3.58 -8.81 -12.21
CA GLY A 136 4.64 -7.88 -12.53
C GLY A 136 6.00 -8.58 -12.60
N ASN A 137 7.03 -7.83 -13.00
CA ASN A 137 8.34 -8.44 -13.24
C ASN A 137 9.27 -8.35 -12.03
N ILE A 138 9.52 -7.15 -11.52
CA ILE A 138 10.55 -6.93 -10.49
C ILE A 138 10.14 -5.80 -9.56
N ALA A 139 10.42 -5.97 -8.26
CA ALA A 139 10.39 -4.90 -7.29
C ALA A 139 11.55 -3.93 -7.53
N LYS A 140 11.22 -2.65 -7.64
CA LYS A 140 12.20 -1.58 -7.79
C LYS A 140 11.88 -0.42 -6.86
N THR A 141 12.92 0.33 -6.51
CA THR A 141 12.76 1.56 -5.74
C THR A 141 12.36 2.73 -6.63
N PHE A 142 11.72 3.72 -6.04
CA PHE A 142 11.35 4.98 -6.68
C PHE A 142 12.05 6.14 -5.97
N ASN A 143 12.63 7.05 -6.75
CA ASN A 143 13.22 8.28 -6.22
C ASN A 143 12.11 9.31 -5.98
N THR A 144 12.03 9.84 -4.78
CA THR A 144 11.06 10.85 -4.37
C THR A 144 11.75 12.03 -3.68
N SER A 145 11.03 13.12 -3.42
CA SER A 145 11.58 14.20 -2.60
C SER A 145 11.80 13.80 -1.12
N PHE A 146 11.30 12.65 -0.72
CA PHE A 146 11.46 12.07 0.62
C PHE A 146 12.54 10.97 0.69
N GLY A 147 13.33 10.81 -0.39
CA GLY A 147 14.31 9.74 -0.56
C GLY A 147 13.77 8.56 -1.37
N LYS A 148 14.55 7.48 -1.41
CA LYS A 148 14.12 6.25 -2.09
C LYS A 148 13.06 5.52 -1.29
N ILE A 149 11.99 5.11 -1.96
CA ILE A 149 10.91 4.29 -1.40
C ILE A 149 10.82 2.96 -2.14
N GLY A 150 10.35 1.93 -1.44
CA GLY A 150 9.90 0.68 -2.03
C GLY A 150 8.38 0.57 -1.99
N VAL A 151 7.81 -0.13 -2.96
CA VAL A 151 6.37 -0.48 -2.96
C VAL A 151 6.25 -1.98 -3.21
N VAL A 152 5.43 -2.62 -2.38
CA VAL A 152 5.02 -4.03 -2.49
C VAL A 152 3.51 -4.09 -2.32
N ILE A 153 2.83 -5.13 -2.83
CA ILE A 153 1.37 -5.22 -2.70
C ILE A 153 1.00 -6.51 -1.98
N CYS A 154 0.41 -6.37 -0.78
CA CYS A 154 -0.27 -7.43 -0.03
C CYS A 154 0.53 -8.75 0.08
N PHE A 155 0.27 -9.70 -0.80
CA PHE A 155 0.87 -11.03 -0.80
C PHE A 155 2.40 -11.00 -0.97
N ASP A 156 2.94 -9.96 -1.62
CA ASP A 156 4.38 -9.73 -1.73
C ASP A 156 5.08 -9.66 -0.35
N LEU A 157 4.37 -9.21 0.69
CA LEU A 157 4.91 -9.17 2.06
C LEU A 157 5.33 -10.56 2.59
N ARG A 158 4.83 -11.66 2.00
CA ARG A 158 5.22 -13.02 2.38
C ARG A 158 6.59 -13.43 1.85
N PHE A 159 7.18 -12.63 0.96
CA PHE A 159 8.47 -12.87 0.32
C PHE A 159 9.52 -11.90 0.90
N PRO A 160 10.25 -12.29 1.96
CA PRO A 160 11.20 -11.42 2.64
C PRO A 160 12.32 -10.93 1.75
N GLU A 161 12.76 -11.77 0.80
CA GLU A 161 13.84 -11.47 -0.13
C GLU A 161 13.53 -10.24 -0.97
N MET A 162 12.28 -10.10 -1.39
CA MET A 162 11.80 -8.97 -2.18
C MET A 162 11.90 -7.67 -1.38
N VAL A 163 11.37 -7.64 -0.17
CA VAL A 163 11.39 -6.45 0.69
C VAL A 163 12.82 -6.09 1.07
N ARG A 164 13.64 -7.10 1.42
CA ARG A 164 15.07 -6.90 1.71
C ARG A 164 15.84 -6.36 0.50
N SER A 165 15.53 -6.82 -0.72
CA SER A 165 16.12 -6.30 -1.95
C SER A 165 15.85 -4.80 -2.14
N LEU A 166 14.62 -4.33 -1.85
CA LEU A 166 14.29 -2.90 -1.90
C LEU A 166 15.13 -2.09 -0.90
N ALA A 167 15.32 -2.60 0.31
CA ALA A 167 16.16 -1.95 1.32
C ALA A 167 17.63 -1.88 0.87
N LYS A 168 18.17 -2.95 0.26
CA LYS A 168 19.53 -2.97 -0.32
C LYS A 168 19.68 -1.99 -1.48
N GLN A 169 18.61 -1.70 -2.22
CA GLN A 169 18.58 -0.64 -3.24
C GLN A 169 18.49 0.77 -2.64
N GLY A 170 18.44 0.90 -1.31
CA GLY A 170 18.45 2.16 -0.57
C GLY A 170 17.09 2.66 -0.12
N ALA A 171 16.02 1.87 -0.21
CA ALA A 171 14.72 2.25 0.35
C ALA A 171 14.81 2.33 1.88
N LYS A 172 14.29 3.42 2.43
CA LYS A 172 14.12 3.64 3.88
C LYS A 172 12.67 3.50 4.32
N MET A 173 11.76 3.55 3.38
CA MET A 173 10.31 3.46 3.53
C MET A 173 9.77 2.43 2.55
N ILE A 174 9.03 1.46 3.06
CA ILE A 174 8.34 0.42 2.27
C ILE A 174 6.84 0.64 2.42
N PHE A 175 6.17 0.88 1.32
CA PHE A 175 4.72 1.05 1.25
C PHE A 175 4.07 -0.25 0.78
N ALA A 176 3.13 -0.76 1.57
CA ALA A 176 2.45 -2.03 1.33
C ALA A 176 0.93 -1.86 1.34
N PRO A 177 0.32 -1.36 0.24
CA PRO A 177 -1.12 -1.47 0.09
C PRO A 177 -1.52 -2.95 0.10
N ALA A 178 -2.53 -3.28 0.90
CA ALA A 178 -2.95 -4.65 1.12
C ALA A 178 -4.48 -4.74 1.23
N ALA A 179 -5.00 -5.95 1.03
CA ALA A 179 -6.34 -6.38 1.39
C ALA A 179 -6.24 -7.76 2.08
N PHE A 180 -5.51 -7.81 3.20
CA PHE A 180 -5.20 -9.07 3.89
C PHE A 180 -6.48 -9.72 4.39
N SER A 181 -6.66 -11.02 4.12
CA SER A 181 -7.90 -11.72 4.48
C SER A 181 -8.10 -11.79 5.99
N HIS A 182 -9.34 -11.61 6.45
CA HIS A 182 -9.71 -11.82 7.86
C HIS A 182 -9.47 -13.26 8.35
N ILE A 183 -9.31 -14.24 7.45
CA ILE A 183 -9.01 -15.63 7.79
C ILE A 183 -7.56 -15.77 8.28
N THR A 184 -6.62 -15.13 7.59
CA THR A 184 -5.20 -15.22 7.94
C THR A 184 -4.68 -13.97 8.65
N GLY A 185 -5.45 -12.90 8.65
CA GLY A 185 -5.10 -11.62 9.28
C GLY A 185 -4.75 -11.75 10.76
N PRO A 186 -5.61 -12.40 11.59
CA PRO A 186 -5.35 -12.54 13.02
C PRO A 186 -4.02 -13.22 13.36
N LEU A 187 -3.59 -14.14 12.50
CA LEU A 187 -2.38 -14.94 12.74
C LEU A 187 -1.12 -14.32 12.09
N HIS A 188 -1.26 -13.67 10.95
CA HIS A 188 -0.11 -13.36 10.11
C HIS A 188 0.14 -11.86 9.90
N TRP A 189 -0.89 -11.01 9.98
CA TRP A 189 -0.77 -9.61 9.55
C TRP A 189 0.30 -8.84 10.31
N GLU A 190 0.12 -8.71 11.63
CA GLU A 190 1.07 -7.97 12.45
C GLU A 190 2.46 -8.60 12.41
N LEU A 191 2.52 -9.94 12.54
CA LEU A 191 3.79 -10.68 12.51
C LEU A 191 4.58 -10.40 11.23
N ILE A 192 3.93 -10.48 10.06
CA ILE A 192 4.60 -10.27 8.77
C ILE A 192 5.04 -8.81 8.62
N VAL A 193 4.19 -7.84 8.94
CA VAL A 193 4.54 -6.42 8.79
C VAL A 193 5.72 -6.05 9.68
N ARG A 194 5.75 -6.54 10.92
CA ARG A 194 6.86 -6.36 11.86
C ARG A 194 8.14 -7.05 11.39
N ALA A 195 8.03 -8.29 10.95
CA ALA A 195 9.18 -9.04 10.41
C ALA A 195 9.77 -8.30 9.19
N ARG A 196 8.93 -7.82 8.25
CA ARG A 196 9.43 -7.07 7.08
C ARG A 196 10.15 -5.78 7.46
N ALA A 197 9.66 -5.06 8.47
CA ALA A 197 10.33 -3.86 8.97
C ALA A 197 11.70 -4.17 9.56
N MET A 198 11.78 -5.22 10.38
CA MET A 198 13.03 -5.68 11.00
C MET A 198 14.02 -6.22 9.95
N ASP A 199 13.61 -7.13 9.05
CA ASP A 199 14.48 -7.76 8.04
C ASP A 199 15.04 -6.75 7.05
N SER A 200 14.28 -5.70 6.72
CA SER A 200 14.67 -4.65 5.79
C SER A 200 15.27 -3.44 6.47
N GLN A 201 15.22 -3.38 7.80
CA GLN A 201 15.64 -2.21 8.59
C GLN A 201 15.12 -0.91 7.99
N SER A 202 13.80 -0.90 7.69
CA SER A 202 13.08 0.21 7.07
C SER A 202 11.75 0.42 7.77
N PHE A 203 11.19 1.62 7.68
CA PHE A 203 9.79 1.80 8.04
C PHE A 203 8.91 1.03 7.07
N VAL A 204 7.93 0.29 7.58
CA VAL A 204 6.90 -0.38 6.80
C VAL A 204 5.55 0.26 7.09
N PHE A 205 4.89 0.71 6.03
CA PHE A 205 3.55 1.28 6.03
C PHE A 205 2.63 0.28 5.36
N ALA A 206 1.72 -0.32 6.11
CA ALA A 206 0.81 -1.33 5.60
C ALA A 206 -0.64 -0.84 5.71
N CYS A 207 -1.30 -0.62 4.58
CA CYS A 207 -2.65 -0.05 4.50
C CYS A 207 -3.63 -1.08 3.93
N SER A 208 -4.67 -1.39 4.70
CA SER A 208 -5.73 -2.35 4.35
C SER A 208 -7.09 -1.65 4.33
N PRO A 209 -8.08 -2.12 3.54
CA PRO A 209 -9.46 -1.68 3.69
C PRO A 209 -10.00 -2.04 5.08
N ALA A 210 -10.99 -1.29 5.53
CA ALA A 210 -11.78 -1.64 6.71
C ALA A 210 -12.47 -3.01 6.53
N LEU A 211 -12.72 -3.70 7.64
CA LEU A 211 -13.49 -4.94 7.61
C LEU A 211 -14.95 -4.64 7.22
N ASN A 212 -15.38 -5.22 6.11
CA ASN A 212 -16.77 -5.15 5.67
C ASN A 212 -17.37 -6.55 5.51
N LYS A 213 -18.29 -6.92 6.43
CA LYS A 213 -18.92 -8.25 6.49
C LYS A 213 -19.95 -8.50 5.37
N LYS A 214 -20.28 -7.48 4.57
CA LYS A 214 -21.24 -7.61 3.45
C LYS A 214 -20.66 -8.35 2.25
N TYR A 215 -19.34 -8.50 2.17
CA TYR A 215 -18.66 -9.14 1.04
C TYR A 215 -18.14 -10.52 1.40
N SER A 216 -18.06 -11.40 0.39
CA SER A 216 -17.48 -12.73 0.53
C SER A 216 -16.01 -12.68 0.90
N TYR A 217 -15.25 -11.77 0.27
CA TYR A 217 -13.88 -11.47 0.68
C TYR A 217 -13.87 -10.31 1.67
N GLN A 218 -13.40 -10.57 2.88
CA GLN A 218 -13.34 -9.58 3.95
C GLN A 218 -11.87 -9.27 4.27
N ALA A 219 -11.51 -8.00 4.13
CA ALA A 219 -10.19 -7.52 4.55
C ALA A 219 -10.12 -7.43 6.07
N TRP A 220 -8.89 -7.58 6.63
CA TRP A 220 -8.68 -7.60 8.07
C TRP A 220 -8.71 -6.22 8.73
N GLY A 221 -8.56 -5.14 7.95
CA GLY A 221 -8.29 -3.82 8.51
C GLY A 221 -6.87 -3.73 9.06
N HIS A 222 -6.72 -3.16 10.26
CA HIS A 222 -5.48 -3.09 11.03
C HIS A 222 -4.33 -2.46 10.26
N SER A 223 -4.60 -1.39 9.48
CA SER A 223 -3.54 -0.61 8.85
C SER A 223 -2.52 -0.18 9.89
N ALA A 224 -1.24 -0.37 9.63
CA ALA A 224 -0.17 -0.25 10.60
C ALA A 224 1.05 0.52 10.07
N ILE A 225 1.71 1.23 10.96
CA ILE A 225 3.04 1.81 10.77
C ILE A 225 4.00 1.09 11.71
N VAL A 226 5.06 0.51 11.14
CA VAL A 226 6.07 -0.22 11.90
C VAL A 226 7.44 0.39 11.63
N ASP A 227 8.22 0.56 12.68
CA ASP A 227 9.55 1.15 12.63
C ASP A 227 10.64 0.11 12.27
N PRO A 228 11.89 0.55 11.98
CA PRO A 228 12.98 -0.36 11.60
C PRO A 228 13.41 -1.37 12.66
N TYR A 229 13.02 -1.21 13.94
CA TYR A 229 13.21 -2.23 15.00
C TYR A 229 12.11 -3.28 15.00
N GLY A 230 11.05 -3.14 14.16
CA GLY A 230 9.88 -3.99 14.19
C GLY A 230 8.86 -3.61 15.28
N VAL A 231 8.97 -2.41 15.84
CA VAL A 231 8.00 -1.87 16.80
C VAL A 231 6.81 -1.27 16.06
N VAL A 232 5.61 -1.64 16.47
CA VAL A 232 4.37 -1.02 15.95
C VAL A 232 4.28 0.39 16.52
N VAL A 233 4.49 1.41 15.66
CA VAL A 233 4.35 2.82 16.02
C VAL A 233 2.88 3.13 16.33
N ASN A 234 2.00 2.70 15.44
CA ASN A 234 0.55 2.78 15.64
C ASN A 234 -0.18 1.83 14.67
N MET A 235 -1.39 1.39 15.04
CA MET A 235 -2.21 0.49 14.26
C MET A 235 -3.70 0.78 14.48
N LEU A 236 -4.49 0.78 13.40
CA LEU A 236 -5.95 0.88 13.47
C LEU A 236 -6.56 -0.48 13.87
N GLY A 237 -7.85 -0.49 14.17
CA GLY A 237 -8.66 -1.71 14.27
C GLY A 237 -9.40 -2.02 12.97
N PHE A 238 -10.64 -2.50 13.10
CA PHE A 238 -11.46 -2.95 11.96
C PHE A 238 -12.14 -1.81 11.18
N LYS A 239 -12.41 -0.67 11.83
CA LYS A 239 -13.22 0.42 11.29
C LYS A 239 -12.44 1.29 10.31
N SER A 240 -13.16 1.92 9.39
CA SER A 240 -12.62 2.96 8.52
C SER A 240 -11.99 4.10 9.35
N GLY A 241 -10.85 4.62 8.88
CA GLY A 241 -10.13 5.67 9.57
C GLY A 241 -8.85 6.10 8.87
N ILE A 242 -8.24 7.16 9.39
CA ILE A 242 -6.95 7.67 8.93
C ILE A 242 -5.94 7.54 10.06
N LEU A 243 -4.96 6.66 9.88
CA LEU A 243 -3.78 6.56 10.72
C LEU A 243 -2.77 7.61 10.25
N CYS A 244 -2.39 8.54 11.11
CA CYS A 244 -1.53 9.66 10.73
C CYS A 244 -0.46 9.88 11.79
N GLU A 245 0.81 9.58 11.45
CA GLU A 245 1.94 9.63 12.38
C GLU A 245 3.13 10.39 11.80
N GLU A 246 3.91 11.02 12.66
CA GLU A 246 5.20 11.61 12.32
C GLU A 246 6.32 10.60 12.58
N ILE A 247 7.10 10.30 11.56
CA ILE A 247 8.27 9.42 11.66
C ILE A 247 9.57 10.21 11.52
N ASN A 248 10.66 9.66 12.08
CA ASN A 248 12.01 10.22 11.91
C ASN A 248 12.89 9.23 11.14
N LEU A 249 13.23 9.55 9.88
CA LEU A 249 14.05 8.68 9.01
C LEU A 249 15.49 8.47 9.51
N ASN A 250 16.00 9.28 10.45
CA ASN A 250 17.31 9.02 11.10
C ASN A 250 17.30 7.70 11.87
N LEU A 251 16.13 7.20 12.28
CA LEU A 251 16.03 5.92 12.96
C LEU A 251 16.50 4.76 12.07
N VAL A 252 16.28 4.84 10.75
CA VAL A 252 16.78 3.84 9.80
C VAL A 252 18.30 3.75 9.82
N GLU A 253 18.97 4.90 9.76
CA GLU A 253 20.43 4.95 9.80
C GLU A 253 20.98 4.44 11.13
N LYS A 254 20.32 4.83 12.22
CA LYS A 254 20.69 4.36 13.57
C LYS A 254 20.63 2.84 13.65
N VAL A 255 19.49 2.23 13.26
CA VAL A 255 19.27 0.77 13.34
C VAL A 255 20.28 0.02 12.46
N ARG A 256 20.50 0.49 11.22
CA ARG A 256 21.47 -0.13 10.30
C ARG A 256 22.91 -0.08 10.81
N LYS A 257 23.27 0.96 11.61
CA LYS A 257 24.58 1.06 12.26
C LYS A 257 24.68 0.15 13.48
N GLU A 258 23.62 0.07 14.29
CA GLU A 258 23.60 -0.71 15.54
C GLU A 258 23.49 -2.22 15.31
N ILE A 259 22.72 -2.61 14.28
CA ILE A 259 22.45 -4.02 13.93
C ILE A 259 22.69 -4.22 12.43
N PRO A 260 23.95 -4.32 11.95
CA PRO A 260 24.26 -4.33 10.53
C PRO A 260 23.96 -5.69 9.88
N ILE A 261 22.75 -5.85 9.32
CA ILE A 261 22.27 -7.08 8.66
C ILE A 261 22.00 -6.91 7.16
N LEU A 262 22.09 -5.69 6.60
CA LEU A 262 21.84 -5.41 5.18
C LEU A 262 23.08 -5.43 4.32
#